data_67c2a9642980eaddcb53dfa4f387a129
#
_entry.id   67c2a9642980eaddcb53dfa4f387a129
#
_cell.length_a   1.000
_cell.length_b   1.000
_cell.length_c   1.000
_cell.angle_alpha   90.00
_cell.angle_beta   90.00
_cell.angle_gamma   90.00
#
_symmetry.space_group_name_H-M   'P 1'
#
loop_
_entity.id
_entity.type
_entity.pdbx_description
1 polymer ?
#
loop_
_entity_poly.entity_id
_entity_poly.type
_entity_poly.pdbx_seq_one_letter_code
_entity_poly.pdbx_strand_id
1 'polypeptide(L)'
;VSTEKTLILVKPDGVRRQLIGEVISRIEAKGYLVTSLRMMQADRALLERHYEEHKGKPFFEPLVEFMMSGPIVAMVAEGNRVIEGFRSLAGATDPTVA
;
A
#
# COMPACT_ATOMS: atom_id res chain seq x y z
N VAL A 1 3.78 -6.98 24.72
CA VAL A 1 4.01 -6.27 23.48
C VAL A 1 3.04 -6.80 22.43
N SER A 2 2.19 -5.95 21.94
CA SER A 2 1.19 -6.36 20.95
C SER A 2 1.74 -6.26 19.54
N THR A 3 1.44 -7.26 18.74
CA THR A 3 1.75 -7.28 17.32
C THR A 3 0.65 -6.56 16.56
N GLU A 4 1.04 -5.68 15.67
CA GLU A 4 0.10 -4.98 14.80
C GLU A 4 0.19 -5.53 13.39
N LYS A 5 -0.87 -5.33 12.62
CA LYS A 5 -0.91 -5.64 11.19
C LYS A 5 -1.29 -4.38 10.43
N THR A 6 -0.70 -4.19 9.27
CA THR A 6 -1.07 -3.08 8.40
C THR A 6 -1.15 -3.54 6.95
N LEU A 7 -2.10 -2.97 6.22
CA LEU A 7 -2.22 -3.19 4.79
C LEU A 7 -1.32 -2.20 4.06
N ILE A 8 -0.52 -2.71 3.15
CA ILE A 8 0.41 -1.93 2.36
C ILE A 8 0.08 -2.15 0.89
N LEU A 9 -0.06 -1.05 0.16
CA LEU A 9 -0.35 -1.12 -1.27
C LEU A 9 0.81 -0.52 -2.06
N VAL A 10 1.27 -1.26 -3.06
CA VAL A 10 2.14 -0.71 -4.09
C VAL A 10 1.22 -0.30 -5.23
N LYS A 11 1.12 1.00 -5.46
CA LYS A 11 0.20 1.58 -6.43
C LYS A 11 0.66 1.29 -7.86
N PRO A 12 -0.21 1.49 -8.87
CA PRO A 12 0.14 1.12 -10.24
C PRO A 12 1.44 1.74 -10.76
N ASP A 13 1.74 2.98 -10.41
CA ASP A 13 2.98 3.61 -10.82
C ASP A 13 4.20 2.98 -10.16
N GLY A 14 4.09 2.58 -8.89
CA GLY A 14 5.15 1.86 -8.20
C GLY A 14 5.40 0.49 -8.83
N VAL A 15 4.34 -0.19 -9.23
CA VAL A 15 4.46 -1.48 -9.92
C VAL A 15 5.16 -1.27 -11.27
N ARG A 16 4.76 -0.26 -12.04
CA ARG A 16 5.39 0.05 -13.34
C ARG A 16 6.87 0.41 -13.19
N ARG A 17 7.24 1.04 -12.08
CA ARG A 17 8.63 1.42 -11.79
C ARG A 17 9.43 0.27 -11.18
N GLN A 18 8.83 -0.91 -11.06
CA GLN A 18 9.50 -2.11 -10.55
C GLN A 18 9.99 -1.95 -9.11
N LEU A 19 9.18 -1.32 -8.27
CA LEU A 19 9.52 -1.07 -6.87
C LEU A 19 9.03 -2.12 -5.89
N ILE A 20 8.34 -3.17 -6.37
CA ILE A 20 7.77 -4.20 -5.50
C ILE A 20 8.84 -4.84 -4.62
N GLY A 21 9.93 -5.27 -5.23
CA GLY A 21 11.02 -5.91 -4.50
C GLY A 21 11.68 -5.00 -3.48
N GLU A 22 11.84 -3.73 -3.83
CA GLU A 22 12.42 -2.74 -2.92
C GLU A 22 11.52 -2.52 -1.69
N VAL A 23 10.21 -2.43 -1.90
CA VAL A 23 9.26 -2.26 -0.80
C VAL A 23 9.32 -3.45 0.14
N ILE A 24 9.28 -4.67 -0.40
CA ILE A 24 9.38 -5.89 0.41
C ILE A 24 10.69 -5.92 1.18
N SER A 25 11.80 -5.62 0.51
CA SER A 25 13.11 -5.62 1.12
C SER A 25 13.20 -4.65 2.29
N ARG A 26 12.64 -3.46 2.15
CA ARG A 26 12.64 -2.46 3.23
C ARG A 26 11.78 -2.88 4.41
N ILE A 27 10.63 -3.51 4.13
CA ILE A 27 9.76 -4.03 5.19
C ILE A 27 10.49 -5.09 6.00
N GLU A 28 11.13 -6.03 5.31
CA GLU A 28 11.85 -7.12 5.96
C GLU A 28 13.10 -6.62 6.69
N ALA A 29 13.78 -5.62 6.12
CA ALA A 29 14.95 -5.02 6.78
C ALA A 29 14.61 -4.36 8.10
N LYS A 30 13.37 -3.89 8.24
CA LYS A 30 12.88 -3.34 9.51
C LYS A 30 12.49 -4.42 10.53
N GLY A 31 12.55 -5.68 10.14
CA GLY A 31 12.17 -6.78 11.01
C GLY A 31 10.68 -7.11 11.00
N TYR A 32 9.92 -6.57 10.06
CA TYR A 32 8.51 -6.89 9.92
C TYR A 32 8.32 -8.12 9.05
N LEU A 33 7.25 -8.84 9.30
CA LEU A 33 6.93 -10.06 8.57
C LEU A 33 5.84 -9.77 7.55
N VAL A 34 6.10 -10.12 6.29
CA VAL A 34 5.07 -10.04 5.25
C VAL A 34 4.26 -11.34 5.33
N THR A 35 3.01 -11.22 5.76
CA THR A 35 2.14 -12.38 6.00
C THR A 35 1.14 -12.62 4.88
N SER A 36 0.95 -11.65 4.00
CA SER A 36 0.09 -11.78 2.82
C SER A 36 0.69 -10.95 1.70
N LEU A 37 0.65 -11.48 0.49
CA LEU A 37 1.23 -10.82 -0.67
C LEU A 37 0.42 -11.21 -1.90
N ARG A 38 -0.16 -10.22 -2.57
CA ARG A 38 -1.03 -10.50 -3.72
C ARG A 38 -0.95 -9.39 -4.74
N MET A 39 -0.72 -9.76 -6.00
CA MET A 39 -0.86 -8.84 -7.11
C MET A 39 -2.28 -8.95 -7.65
N MET A 40 -2.93 -7.82 -7.88
CA MET A 40 -4.32 -7.82 -8.31
C MET A 40 -4.64 -6.55 -9.10
N GLN A 41 -5.71 -6.61 -9.87
CA GLN A 41 -6.30 -5.45 -10.51
C GLN A 41 -7.44 -4.97 -9.60
N ALA A 42 -7.33 -3.76 -9.09
CA ALA A 42 -8.38 -3.21 -8.24
C ALA A 42 -9.62 -2.87 -9.08
N ASP A 43 -10.79 -3.18 -8.57
CA ASP A 43 -12.04 -2.76 -9.19
C ASP A 43 -12.62 -1.56 -8.46
N ARG A 44 -13.60 -0.91 -9.08
CA ARG A 44 -14.19 0.30 -8.52
C ARG A 44 -14.86 0.05 -7.17
N ALA A 45 -15.54 -1.07 -7.02
CA ALA A 45 -16.24 -1.40 -5.77
C ALA A 45 -15.26 -1.53 -4.60
N LEU A 46 -14.13 -2.18 -4.84
CA LEU A 46 -13.08 -2.31 -3.83
C LEU A 46 -12.54 -0.95 -3.43
N LEU A 47 -12.26 -0.09 -4.41
CA LEU A 47 -11.69 1.22 -4.16
C LEU A 47 -12.68 2.15 -3.47
N GLU A 48 -13.96 2.07 -3.79
CA GLU A 48 -14.98 2.84 -3.10
C GLU A 48 -15.07 2.48 -1.63
N ARG A 49 -14.90 1.22 -1.29
CA ARG A 49 -14.87 0.78 0.11
C ARG A 49 -13.59 1.19 0.80
N HIS A 50 -12.47 1.05 0.12
CA HIS A 50 -11.16 1.37 0.70
C HIS A 50 -11.00 2.87 0.99
N TYR A 51 -11.52 3.71 0.10
CA TYR A 51 -11.43 5.17 0.20
C TYR A 51 -12.79 5.80 0.55
N GLU A 52 -13.61 5.11 1.30
CA GLU A 52 -14.96 5.56 1.63
C GLU A 52 -15.00 6.96 2.22
N GLU A 53 -14.07 7.31 3.11
CA GLU A 53 -14.00 8.64 3.73
C GLU A 53 -13.66 9.75 2.73
N HIS A 54 -13.21 9.40 1.54
CA HIS A 54 -12.86 10.38 0.50
C HIS A 54 -13.97 10.56 -0.55
N LYS A 55 -15.04 9.78 -0.46
CA LYS A 55 -16.16 9.89 -1.38
C LYS A 55 -16.74 11.30 -1.34
N GLY A 56 -17.05 11.86 -2.51
CA GLY A 56 -17.59 13.19 -2.63
C GLY A 56 -16.56 14.30 -2.67
N LYS A 57 -15.28 13.98 -2.45
CA LYS A 57 -14.21 14.97 -2.56
C LYS A 57 -13.72 15.09 -4.00
N PRO A 58 -13.22 16.28 -4.42
CA PRO A 58 -12.82 16.49 -5.81
C PRO A 58 -11.74 15.52 -6.31
N PHE A 59 -10.87 15.04 -5.43
CA PHE A 59 -9.79 14.15 -5.81
C PHE A 59 -10.20 12.66 -5.85
N PHE A 60 -11.43 12.34 -5.46
CA PHE A 60 -11.85 10.93 -5.36
C PHE A 60 -11.85 10.22 -6.71
N GLU A 61 -12.50 10.81 -7.72
CA GLU A 61 -12.56 10.17 -9.05
C GLU A 61 -11.18 10.02 -9.70
N PRO A 62 -10.31 11.05 -9.70
CA PRO A 62 -8.95 10.85 -10.20
C PRO A 62 -8.18 9.77 -9.46
N LEU A 63 -8.36 9.66 -8.14
CA LEU A 63 -7.71 8.62 -7.35
C LEU A 63 -8.17 7.23 -7.77
N VAL A 64 -9.49 7.03 -7.94
CA VAL A 64 -10.04 5.76 -8.37
C VAL A 64 -9.51 5.38 -9.76
N GLU A 65 -9.52 6.32 -10.70
CA GLU A 65 -9.00 6.09 -12.04
C GLU A 65 -7.53 5.71 -12.02
N PHE A 66 -6.73 6.42 -11.22
CA PHE A 66 -5.32 6.12 -11.07
C PHE A 66 -5.10 4.71 -10.54
N MET A 67 -5.82 4.32 -9.49
CA MET A 67 -5.67 3.01 -8.86
C MET A 67 -6.15 1.88 -9.77
N MET A 68 -7.01 2.17 -10.74
CA MET A 68 -7.48 1.19 -11.72
C MET A 68 -6.63 1.15 -13.00
N SER A 69 -5.64 2.02 -13.12
CA SER A 69 -4.86 2.17 -14.36
C SER A 69 -3.87 1.02 -14.61
N GLY A 70 -3.67 0.15 -13.64
CA GLY A 70 -2.79 -1.00 -13.77
C GLY A 70 -2.85 -1.86 -12.53
N PRO A 71 -2.12 -2.98 -12.50
CA PRO A 71 -2.11 -3.86 -11.33
C PRO A 71 -1.47 -3.18 -10.13
N ILE A 72 -1.94 -3.58 -8.95
CA ILE A 72 -1.38 -3.17 -7.67
C ILE A 72 -0.90 -4.40 -6.92
N VAL A 73 -0.03 -4.20 -5.94
CA VAL A 73 0.34 -5.26 -5.01
C VAL A 73 -0.20 -4.89 -3.64
N ALA A 74 -1.01 -5.78 -3.09
CA ALA A 74 -1.53 -5.65 -1.74
C ALA A 74 -0.79 -6.62 -0.84
N MET A 75 -0.27 -6.13 0.27
CA MET A 75 0.43 -6.98 1.22
C MET A 75 0.06 -6.60 2.65
N VAL A 76 0.21 -7.54 3.54
CA VAL A 76 0.03 -7.29 4.97
C VAL A 76 1.37 -7.47 5.63
N ALA A 77 1.80 -6.46 6.36
CA ALA A 77 3.00 -6.53 7.19
C ALA A 77 2.59 -6.60 8.65
N GLU A 78 3.31 -7.41 9.40
CA GLU A 78 3.01 -7.67 10.79
C GLU A 78 4.27 -7.47 11.63
N GLY A 79 4.12 -6.83 12.78
CA GLY A 79 5.23 -6.59 13.67
C GLY A 79 4.86 -5.62 14.77
N ASN A 80 5.78 -5.43 15.70
CA ASN A 80 5.60 -4.49 16.79
C ASN A 80 5.68 -3.06 16.26
N ARG A 81 4.60 -2.28 16.43
CA ARG A 81 4.51 -0.88 15.98
C ARG A 81 4.72 -0.72 14.47
N VAL A 82 4.28 -1.71 13.70
CA VAL A 82 4.47 -1.71 12.25
C VAL A 82 3.78 -0.54 11.55
N ILE A 83 2.63 -0.10 12.06
CA ILE A 83 1.90 1.02 11.44
C ILE A 83 2.75 2.28 11.46
N GLU A 84 3.28 2.63 12.63
CA GLU A 84 4.13 3.80 12.80
C GLU A 84 5.45 3.64 12.06
N GLY A 85 6.05 2.46 12.16
CA GLY A 85 7.31 2.18 11.50
C GLY A 85 7.22 2.23 9.99
N PHE A 86 6.13 1.73 9.42
CA PHE A 86 5.94 1.80 7.97
C PHE A 86 5.69 3.23 7.49
N ARG A 87 4.94 4.01 8.25
CA ARG A 87 4.71 5.43 7.90
C ARG A 87 6.04 6.19 7.83
N SER A 88 6.92 5.95 8.77
CA SER A 88 8.25 6.54 8.78
C SER A 88 9.05 6.11 7.55
N LEU A 89 9.02 4.84 7.22
CA LEU A 89 9.70 4.29 6.07
C LEU A 89 9.17 4.86 4.77
N ALA A 90 7.86 4.91 4.60
CA ALA A 90 7.22 5.42 3.38
C ALA A 90 7.49 6.91 3.20
N GLY A 91 7.48 7.68 4.28
CA GLY A 91 7.77 9.11 4.22
C GLY A 91 9.20 9.42 3.86
N ALA A 92 10.13 8.52 4.16
CA ALA A 92 11.54 8.70 3.86
C ALA A 92 11.93 8.19 2.47
N THR A 93 11.07 7.43 1.80
CA THR A 93 11.42 6.77 0.54
C THR A 93 10.74 7.41 -0.65
N ASP A 94 9.65 6.84 -1.13
CA ASP A 94 9.01 7.23 -2.38
C ASP A 94 7.53 7.54 -2.12
N PRO A 95 7.06 8.75 -2.46
CA PRO A 95 5.67 9.11 -2.24
C PRO A 95 4.66 8.26 -3.02
N THR A 96 5.12 7.50 -4.00
CA THR A 96 4.23 6.57 -4.73
C THR A 96 3.98 5.28 -3.97
N VAL A 97 4.71 5.06 -2.88
CA VAL A 97 4.59 3.87 -2.04
C VAL A 97 3.93 4.27 -0.73
N ALA A 98 2.64 4.19 -0.63
CA ALA A 98 2.00 4.56 0.61
C ALA A 98 0.64 3.90 0.77
#